data_d28831c60ddeaf49ef1183f67bf12b76
#
_entry.id   d28831c60ddeaf49ef1183f67bf12b76
#
_cell.length_a   1.000
_cell.length_b   1.000
_cell.length_c   1.000
_cell.angle_alpha   90.00
_cell.angle_beta   90.00
_cell.angle_gamma   90.00
#
_symmetry.space_group_name_H-M   'P 1'
#
loop_
_entity.id
_entity.type
_entity.pdbx_description
1 polymer ?
#
loop_
_entity_poly.entity_id
_entity_poly.type
_entity_poly.pdbx_seq_one_letter_code
_entity_poly.pdbx_strand_id
1 'polypeptide(L)'
;FFINYSVDHWSEVTDSQAAFFFSIALVAFMIGRVVTTPLLKKFRPGCILGVYSLINVCIMILLNILTGSVSVFTLIASFFFMSISFPTIFALSITDIPDALVKTASSVLIMTIVGGAIMPYFMGLVADHHNIETSFLLLIPCFLFVAWYGFFGSCPKVMK
;
A
#
# COMPACT_ATOMS: atom_id res chain seq x y z
N PHE A 1 5.77 9.93 -8.29
CA PHE A 1 4.33 10.26 -8.27
C PHE A 1 3.93 11.17 -7.10
N PHE A 2 4.40 10.92 -5.86
CA PHE A 2 4.04 11.75 -4.71
C PHE A 2 4.38 13.23 -4.91
N ILE A 3 5.59 13.54 -5.33
CA ILE A 3 6.07 14.91 -5.54
C ILE A 3 5.26 15.58 -6.65
N ASN A 4 5.14 14.92 -7.80
CA ASN A 4 4.39 15.46 -8.94
C ASN A 4 2.92 15.72 -8.58
N TYR A 5 2.28 14.76 -7.89
CA TYR A 5 0.91 14.93 -7.40
C TYR A 5 0.77 16.14 -6.46
N SER A 6 1.73 16.30 -5.53
CA SER A 6 1.68 17.39 -4.56
C SER A 6 1.83 18.77 -5.21
N VAL A 7 2.67 18.88 -6.22
CA VAL A 7 2.88 20.15 -6.98
C VAL A 7 1.67 20.46 -7.87
N ASP A 8 1.11 19.44 -8.53
CA ASP A 8 -0.05 19.64 -9.42
C ASP A 8 -1.32 20.04 -8.65
N HIS A 9 -1.51 19.52 -7.43
CA HIS A 9 -2.74 19.74 -6.66
C HIS A 9 -2.65 20.87 -5.66
N TRP A 10 -1.47 21.29 -5.29
CA TRP A 10 -1.26 22.39 -4.36
C TRP A 10 -0.28 23.40 -4.95
N SER A 11 -0.83 24.37 -5.69
CA SER A 11 -0.09 25.37 -6.47
C SER A 11 0.89 26.26 -5.68
N GLU A 12 0.77 26.28 -4.34
CA GLU A 12 1.67 27.02 -3.45
C GLU A 12 2.91 26.24 -3.05
N VAL A 13 2.95 24.91 -3.37
CA VAL A 13 4.04 24.02 -2.96
C VAL A 13 5.09 23.94 -4.05
N THR A 14 6.33 24.25 -3.68
CA THR A 14 7.51 24.03 -4.52
C THR A 14 7.97 22.57 -4.47
N ASP A 15 8.74 22.14 -5.48
CA ASP A 15 9.34 20.78 -5.52
C ASP A 15 10.11 20.43 -4.23
N SER A 16 10.81 21.40 -3.65
CA SER A 16 11.54 21.23 -2.40
C SER A 16 10.61 20.96 -1.21
N GLN A 17 9.48 21.64 -1.14
CA GLN A 17 8.48 21.42 -0.09
C GLN A 17 7.72 20.12 -0.31
N ALA A 18 7.43 19.73 -1.55
CA ALA A 18 6.84 18.43 -1.87
C ALA A 18 7.77 17.27 -1.47
N ALA A 19 9.09 17.42 -1.66
CA ALA A 19 10.08 16.47 -1.17
C ALA A 19 10.12 16.38 0.37
N PHE A 20 9.91 17.50 1.06
CA PHE A 20 9.77 17.50 2.53
C PHE A 20 8.50 16.76 2.99
N PHE A 21 7.35 16.99 2.33
CA PHE A 21 6.12 16.24 2.61
C PHE A 21 6.27 14.74 2.32
N PHE A 22 7.03 14.38 1.29
CA PHE A 22 7.37 12.99 1.04
C PHE A 22 8.19 12.37 2.18
N SER A 23 9.12 13.13 2.75
CA SER A 23 9.87 12.68 3.94
C SER A 23 8.93 12.45 5.13
N ILE A 24 7.93 13.31 5.33
CA ILE A 24 6.88 13.10 6.35
C ILE A 24 6.07 11.83 6.05
N ALA A 25 5.76 11.55 4.79
CA ALA A 25 5.08 10.33 4.40
C ALA A 25 5.89 9.06 4.74
N LEU A 26 7.22 9.10 4.57
CA LEU A 26 8.10 8.00 4.96
C LEU A 26 8.16 7.83 6.49
N VAL A 27 8.14 8.92 7.25
CA VAL A 27 8.02 8.87 8.72
C VAL A 27 6.67 8.29 9.12
N ALA A 28 5.57 8.70 8.50
CA ALA A 28 4.24 8.13 8.73
C ALA A 28 4.21 6.63 8.42
N PHE A 29 4.90 6.19 7.35
CA PHE A 29 5.08 4.78 7.02
C PHE A 29 5.82 4.02 8.13
N MET A 30 6.90 4.58 8.68
CA MET A 30 7.63 3.97 9.81
C MET A 30 6.76 3.88 11.07
N ILE A 31 6.06 4.97 11.41
CA ILE A 31 5.14 5.01 12.56
C ILE A 31 4.03 3.97 12.38
N GLY A 32 3.45 3.88 11.19
CA GLY A 32 2.43 2.88 10.85
C GLY A 32 2.91 1.45 11.14
N ARG A 33 4.15 1.14 10.80
CA ARG A 33 4.76 -0.18 11.09
C ARG A 33 4.93 -0.43 12.58
N VAL A 34 5.44 0.56 13.33
CA VAL A 34 5.66 0.44 14.78
C VAL A 34 4.34 0.30 15.53
N VAL A 35 3.33 1.10 15.18
CA VAL A 35 2.01 1.09 15.82
C VAL A 35 1.24 -0.19 15.49
N THR A 36 1.33 -0.67 14.26
CA THR A 36 0.54 -1.84 13.83
C THR A 36 1.17 -3.16 14.25
N THR A 37 2.49 -3.24 14.45
CA THR A 37 3.16 -4.48 14.89
C THR A 37 2.57 -5.07 16.17
N PRO A 38 2.32 -4.33 17.27
CA PRO A 38 1.64 -4.86 18.44
C PRO A 38 0.17 -5.21 18.17
N LEU A 39 -0.48 -4.51 17.24
CA LEU A 39 -1.86 -4.79 16.85
C LEU A 39 -1.99 -6.17 16.17
N LEU A 40 -1.00 -6.55 15.33
CA LEU A 40 -0.91 -7.86 14.71
C LEU A 40 -0.75 -9.02 15.70
N LYS A 41 -0.25 -8.74 16.92
CA LYS A 41 -0.17 -9.74 18.00
C LYS A 41 -1.53 -9.96 18.69
N LYS A 42 -2.39 -8.94 18.69
CA LYS A 42 -3.68 -8.96 19.39
C LYS A 42 -4.84 -9.40 18.50
N PHE A 43 -4.78 -9.07 17.21
CA PHE A 43 -5.82 -9.35 16.23
C PHE A 43 -5.30 -10.26 15.12
N ARG A 44 -6.22 -10.90 14.38
CA ARG A 44 -5.86 -11.73 13.22
C ARG A 44 -5.15 -10.87 12.15
N PRO A 45 -3.92 -11.20 11.76
CA PRO A 45 -3.17 -10.41 10.81
C PRO A 45 -3.90 -10.19 9.48
N GLY A 46 -4.62 -11.22 8.99
CA GLY A 46 -5.42 -11.12 7.78
C GLY A 46 -6.53 -10.07 7.86
N CYS A 47 -7.24 -9.97 9.00
CA CYS A 47 -8.27 -8.95 9.18
C CYS A 47 -7.69 -7.54 9.15
N ILE A 48 -6.56 -7.30 9.83
CA ILE A 48 -5.91 -5.99 9.83
C ILE A 48 -5.46 -5.62 8.42
N LEU A 49 -4.85 -6.58 7.71
CA LEU A 49 -4.45 -6.41 6.31
C LEU A 49 -5.63 -6.04 5.42
N GLY A 50 -6.76 -6.76 5.55
CA GLY A 50 -7.98 -6.50 4.79
C GLY A 50 -8.57 -5.12 5.06
N VAL A 51 -8.68 -4.73 6.34
CA VAL A 51 -9.20 -3.41 6.72
C VAL A 51 -8.31 -2.28 6.22
N TYR A 52 -6.99 -2.39 6.39
CA TYR A 52 -6.04 -1.37 5.94
C TYR A 52 -6.03 -1.23 4.41
N SER A 53 -6.18 -2.35 3.69
CA SER A 53 -6.29 -2.32 2.23
C SER A 53 -7.59 -1.65 1.77
N LEU A 54 -8.73 -1.89 2.44
CA LEU A 54 -9.99 -1.19 2.14
C LEU A 54 -9.90 0.31 2.42
N ILE A 55 -9.25 0.71 3.52
CA ILE A 55 -8.99 2.13 3.79
C ILE A 55 -8.17 2.76 2.66
N ASN A 56 -7.15 2.06 2.15
CA ASN A 56 -6.37 2.54 1.01
C ASN A 56 -7.21 2.65 -0.28
N VAL A 57 -8.14 1.71 -0.53
CA VAL A 57 -9.09 1.85 -1.65
C VAL A 57 -9.91 3.12 -1.52
N CYS A 58 -10.46 3.40 -0.33
CA CYS A 58 -11.20 4.64 -0.09
C CYS A 58 -10.32 5.88 -0.29
N ILE A 59 -9.07 5.86 0.17
CA ILE A 59 -8.11 6.94 -0.02
C ILE A 59 -7.86 7.17 -1.51
N MET A 60 -7.61 6.11 -2.31
CA MET A 60 -7.36 6.26 -3.75
C MET A 60 -8.54 6.87 -4.50
N ILE A 61 -9.77 6.54 -4.10
CA ILE A 61 -10.99 7.18 -4.65
C ILE A 61 -11.06 8.64 -4.21
N LEU A 62 -10.77 8.93 -2.93
CA LEU A 62 -10.82 10.29 -2.39
C LEU A 62 -9.82 11.23 -3.07
N LEU A 63 -8.62 10.74 -3.43
CA LEU A 63 -7.60 11.51 -4.11
C LEU A 63 -8.04 12.02 -5.50
N ASN A 64 -9.04 11.40 -6.13
CA ASN A 64 -9.63 11.88 -7.38
C ASN A 64 -10.66 12.99 -7.19
N ILE A 65 -11.09 13.25 -5.96
CA ILE A 65 -12.14 14.24 -5.64
C ILE A 65 -11.54 15.42 -4.89
N LEU A 66 -10.54 15.15 -4.04
CA LEU A 66 -9.91 16.14 -3.19
C LEU A 66 -8.83 16.93 -3.94
N THR A 67 -8.80 18.24 -3.70
CA THR A 67 -7.77 19.15 -4.22
C THR A 67 -7.11 19.94 -3.10
N GLY A 68 -5.97 20.55 -3.37
CA GLY A 68 -5.24 21.38 -2.42
C GLY A 68 -4.52 20.56 -1.33
N SER A 69 -4.24 21.20 -0.20
CA SER A 69 -3.47 20.62 0.91
C SER A 69 -4.09 19.33 1.48
N VAL A 70 -5.43 19.23 1.49
CA VAL A 70 -6.14 18.06 2.02
C VAL A 70 -5.80 16.79 1.25
N SER A 71 -5.64 16.89 -0.08
CA SER A 71 -5.28 15.73 -0.91
C SER A 71 -3.88 15.21 -0.58
N VAL A 72 -2.91 16.11 -0.35
CA VAL A 72 -1.53 15.74 0.02
C VAL A 72 -1.49 15.04 1.38
N PHE A 73 -2.22 15.56 2.38
CA PHE A 73 -2.30 14.90 3.70
C PHE A 73 -3.01 13.54 3.63
N THR A 74 -4.02 13.41 2.79
CA THR A 74 -4.71 12.14 2.53
C THR A 74 -3.76 11.12 1.89
N LEU A 75 -2.91 11.57 0.97
CA LEU A 75 -1.87 10.74 0.37
C LEU A 75 -0.83 10.30 1.41
N ILE A 76 -0.40 11.19 2.32
CA ILE A 76 0.49 10.82 3.44
C ILE A 76 -0.16 9.75 4.33
N ALA A 77 -1.46 9.86 4.62
CA ALA A 77 -2.18 8.85 5.40
C ALA A 77 -2.18 7.47 4.72
N SER A 78 -2.19 7.40 3.38
CA SER A 78 -2.12 6.12 2.67
C SER A 78 -0.81 5.37 2.96
N PHE A 79 0.31 6.09 3.11
CA PHE A 79 1.61 5.48 3.46
C PHE A 79 1.57 4.81 4.83
N PHE A 80 0.85 5.38 5.80
CA PHE A 80 0.66 4.76 7.12
C PHE A 80 -0.03 3.40 6.99
N PHE A 81 -1.17 3.33 6.30
CA PHE A 81 -1.93 2.09 6.14
C PHE A 81 -1.25 1.08 5.22
N MET A 82 -0.45 1.53 4.24
CA MET A 82 0.30 0.66 3.34
C MET A 82 1.50 -0.02 4.01
N SER A 83 1.98 0.52 5.14
CA SER A 83 3.25 0.16 5.78
C SER A 83 3.39 -1.31 6.16
N ILE A 84 2.28 -1.98 6.50
CA ILE A 84 2.29 -3.37 6.96
C ILE A 84 1.93 -4.39 5.88
N SER A 85 1.50 -3.93 4.70
CA SER A 85 0.97 -4.82 3.67
C SER A 85 1.96 -5.91 3.29
N PHE A 86 3.18 -5.53 2.90
CA PHE A 86 4.19 -6.51 2.47
C PHE A 86 4.60 -7.48 3.59
N PRO A 87 5.03 -7.05 4.79
CA PRO A 87 5.47 -7.98 5.81
C PRO A 87 4.34 -8.89 6.31
N THR A 88 3.10 -8.41 6.32
CA THR A 88 1.95 -9.23 6.73
C THR A 88 1.61 -10.28 5.68
N ILE A 89 1.56 -9.91 4.39
CA ILE A 89 1.35 -10.86 3.29
C ILE A 89 2.44 -11.92 3.30
N PHE A 90 3.71 -11.50 3.43
CA PHE A 90 4.85 -12.41 3.48
C PHE A 90 4.72 -13.41 4.62
N ALA A 91 4.45 -12.94 5.86
CA ALA A 91 4.29 -13.79 7.03
C ALA A 91 3.13 -14.79 6.87
N LEU A 92 1.96 -14.30 6.41
CA LEU A 92 0.79 -15.15 6.18
C LEU A 92 1.03 -16.21 5.11
N SER A 93 1.77 -15.87 4.05
CA SER A 93 2.03 -16.79 2.94
C SER A 93 2.97 -17.93 3.28
N ILE A 94 3.82 -17.79 4.30
CA ILE A 94 4.78 -18.84 4.70
C ILE A 94 4.31 -19.64 5.93
N THR A 95 3.23 -19.24 6.60
CA THR A 95 2.81 -19.84 7.89
C THR A 95 2.45 -21.32 7.77
N ASP A 96 1.81 -21.73 6.67
CA ASP A 96 1.32 -23.10 6.46
C ASP A 96 2.22 -23.94 5.54
N ILE A 97 3.46 -23.48 5.29
CA ILE A 97 4.40 -24.17 4.39
C ILE A 97 5.33 -25.06 5.21
N PRO A 98 5.57 -26.32 4.79
CA PRO A 98 6.55 -27.20 5.44
C PRO A 98 7.95 -26.58 5.46
N ASP A 99 8.69 -26.75 6.54
CA ASP A 99 10.02 -26.14 6.77
C ASP A 99 11.01 -26.38 5.60
N ALA A 100 10.93 -27.54 4.96
CA ALA A 100 11.76 -27.89 3.82
C ALA A 100 11.54 -26.97 2.60
N LEU A 101 10.34 -26.41 2.45
CA LEU A 101 9.95 -25.56 1.31
C LEU A 101 9.93 -24.08 1.63
N VAL A 102 10.05 -23.68 2.90
CA VAL A 102 9.99 -22.26 3.32
C VAL A 102 11.04 -21.41 2.59
N LYS A 103 12.26 -21.91 2.41
CA LYS A 103 13.32 -21.18 1.70
C LYS A 103 12.94 -20.90 0.25
N THR A 104 12.42 -21.91 -0.46
CA THR A 104 12.01 -21.76 -1.87
C THR A 104 10.80 -20.84 -1.98
N ALA A 105 9.80 -20.99 -1.12
CA ALA A 105 8.62 -20.15 -1.10
C ALA A 105 8.97 -18.68 -0.81
N SER A 106 9.85 -18.45 0.17
CA SER A 106 10.33 -17.09 0.48
C SER A 106 11.07 -16.46 -0.71
N SER A 107 11.90 -17.22 -1.41
CA SER A 107 12.59 -16.73 -2.61
C SER A 107 11.62 -16.33 -3.72
N VAL A 108 10.58 -17.15 -3.96
CA VAL A 108 9.53 -16.84 -4.95
C VAL A 108 8.75 -15.60 -4.54
N LEU A 109 8.38 -15.47 -3.26
CA LEU A 109 7.68 -14.28 -2.74
C LEU A 109 8.52 -13.00 -2.90
N ILE A 110 9.84 -13.08 -2.65
CA ILE A 110 10.73 -11.95 -2.85
C ILE A 110 10.81 -11.57 -4.35
N MET A 111 10.81 -12.55 -5.26
CA MET A 111 10.77 -12.29 -6.70
C MET A 111 9.52 -11.51 -7.13
N THR A 112 8.40 -11.64 -6.42
CA THR A 112 7.18 -10.86 -6.74
C THR A 112 7.35 -9.35 -6.51
N ILE A 113 8.39 -8.91 -5.77
CA ILE A 113 8.72 -7.48 -5.59
C ILE A 113 9.02 -6.81 -6.94
N VAL A 114 9.47 -7.57 -7.95
CA VAL A 114 9.64 -7.07 -9.33
C VAL A 114 8.33 -6.46 -9.87
N GLY A 115 7.17 -6.96 -9.46
CA GLY A 115 5.88 -6.34 -9.76
C GLY A 115 5.78 -4.87 -9.30
N GLY A 116 6.46 -4.52 -8.20
CA GLY A 116 6.58 -3.15 -7.72
C GLY A 116 7.31 -2.20 -8.69
N ALA A 117 8.17 -2.71 -9.56
CA ALA A 117 8.80 -1.91 -10.61
C ALA A 117 7.91 -1.75 -11.85
N ILE A 118 7.01 -2.69 -12.08
CA ILE A 118 6.10 -2.69 -13.24
C ILE A 118 4.96 -1.68 -13.03
N MET A 119 4.41 -1.60 -11.83
CA MET A 119 3.26 -0.72 -11.54
C MET A 119 3.55 0.77 -11.77
N PRO A 120 4.68 1.34 -11.32
CA PRO A 120 5.00 2.74 -11.63
C PRO A 120 5.08 3.02 -13.12
N TYR A 121 5.52 2.07 -13.95
CA TYR A 121 5.54 2.22 -15.40
C TYR A 121 4.12 2.39 -15.97
N PHE A 122 3.18 1.53 -15.59
CA PHE A 122 1.78 1.67 -16.02
C PHE A 122 1.12 2.94 -15.46
N MET A 123 1.41 3.30 -14.22
CA MET A 123 0.95 4.56 -13.64
C MET A 123 1.47 5.76 -14.41
N GLY A 124 2.74 5.72 -14.88
CA GLY A 124 3.32 6.74 -15.74
C GLY A 124 2.58 6.87 -17.07
N LEU A 125 2.33 5.77 -17.77
CA LEU A 125 1.58 5.78 -19.02
C LEU A 125 0.16 6.37 -18.84
N VAL A 126 -0.53 6.05 -17.74
CA VAL A 126 -1.85 6.61 -17.46
C VAL A 126 -1.75 8.10 -17.13
N ALA A 127 -0.74 8.52 -16.36
CA ALA A 127 -0.54 9.93 -16.02
C ALA A 127 -0.21 10.78 -17.25
N ASP A 128 0.54 10.23 -18.22
CA ASP A 128 0.90 10.93 -19.47
C ASP A 128 -0.30 11.13 -20.43
N HIS A 129 -1.26 10.19 -20.41
CA HIS A 129 -2.45 10.24 -21.28
C HIS A 129 -3.67 10.91 -20.64
N HIS A 130 -3.73 10.91 -19.31
CA HIS A 130 -4.80 11.47 -18.50
C HIS A 130 -4.21 12.40 -17.44
N ASN A 131 -4.75 12.36 -16.24
CA ASN A 131 -4.24 13.13 -15.11
C ASN A 131 -3.50 12.20 -14.14
N ILE A 132 -2.59 12.77 -13.34
CA ILE A 132 -1.83 12.02 -12.33
C ILE A 132 -2.75 11.37 -11.27
N GLU A 133 -3.90 11.99 -10.99
CA GLU A 133 -4.94 11.46 -10.09
C GLU A 133 -5.49 10.12 -10.58
N THR A 134 -5.77 10.04 -11.90
CA THR A 134 -6.32 8.84 -12.53
C THR A 134 -5.34 7.67 -12.44
N SER A 135 -4.03 7.93 -12.39
CA SER A 135 -3.03 6.88 -12.24
C SER A 135 -3.14 6.14 -10.90
N PHE A 136 -3.63 6.79 -9.83
CA PHE A 136 -3.86 6.14 -8.54
C PHE A 136 -5.04 5.16 -8.56
N LEU A 137 -6.01 5.33 -9.47
CA LEU A 137 -7.11 4.36 -9.62
C LEU A 137 -6.61 2.98 -10.05
N LEU A 138 -5.45 2.92 -10.72
CA LEU A 138 -4.81 1.66 -11.10
C LEU A 138 -4.41 0.81 -9.89
N LEU A 139 -4.23 1.41 -8.71
CA LEU A 139 -3.90 0.71 -7.47
C LEU A 139 -5.13 0.09 -6.80
N ILE A 140 -6.36 0.54 -7.14
CA ILE A 140 -7.61 0.03 -6.53
C ILE A 140 -7.74 -1.49 -6.70
N PRO A 141 -7.63 -2.08 -7.90
CA PRO A 141 -7.74 -3.53 -8.05
C PRO A 141 -6.66 -4.29 -7.26
N CYS A 142 -5.46 -3.71 -7.12
CA CYS A 142 -4.41 -4.31 -6.30
C CYS A 142 -4.79 -4.33 -4.82
N PHE A 143 -5.28 -3.22 -4.27
CA PHE A 143 -5.72 -3.16 -2.88
C PHE A 143 -6.97 -4.01 -2.62
N LEU A 144 -7.90 -4.09 -3.58
CA LEU A 144 -9.06 -4.98 -3.48
C LEU A 144 -8.64 -6.45 -3.43
N PHE A 145 -7.65 -6.85 -4.25
CA PHE A 145 -7.10 -8.20 -4.21
C PHE A 145 -6.43 -8.49 -2.86
N VAL A 146 -5.66 -7.54 -2.32
CA VAL A 146 -5.02 -7.68 -1.00
C VAL A 146 -6.09 -7.75 0.11
N ALA A 147 -7.15 -6.98 0.02
CA ALA A 147 -8.27 -7.04 0.97
C ALA A 147 -8.97 -8.41 0.91
N TRP A 148 -9.27 -8.91 -0.29
CA TRP A 148 -9.83 -10.24 -0.47
C TRP A 148 -8.93 -11.33 0.12
N TYR A 149 -7.63 -11.27 -0.17
CA TYR A 149 -6.65 -12.20 0.41
C TYR A 149 -6.63 -12.11 1.95
N GLY A 150 -6.66 -10.90 2.50
CA GLY A 150 -6.67 -10.68 3.94
C GLY A 150 -7.88 -11.31 4.65
N PHE A 151 -9.07 -11.19 4.07
CA PHE A 151 -10.30 -11.70 4.69
C PHE A 151 -10.54 -13.20 4.43
N PHE A 152 -10.24 -13.68 3.23
CA PHE A 152 -10.61 -15.02 2.78
C PHE A 152 -9.40 -15.92 2.53
N GLY A 153 -8.32 -15.39 1.93
CA GLY A 153 -7.16 -16.17 1.54
C GLY A 153 -6.25 -16.57 2.69
N SER A 154 -6.24 -15.77 3.76
CA SER A 154 -5.40 -15.99 4.94
C SER A 154 -6.09 -16.76 6.08
N CYS A 155 -7.33 -17.23 5.87
CA CYS A 155 -7.97 -18.11 6.84
C CYS A 155 -7.22 -19.46 6.88
N PRO A 156 -6.71 -19.92 8.06
CA PRO A 156 -6.09 -21.22 8.15
C PRO A 156 -7.13 -22.25 7.67
N LYS A 157 -6.76 -23.01 6.64
CA LYS A 157 -7.53 -24.19 6.28
C LYS A 157 -7.40 -25.17 7.44
N VAL A 158 -8.47 -25.32 8.23
CA VAL A 158 -8.58 -26.43 9.17
C VAL A 158 -8.47 -27.70 8.32
N MET A 159 -7.26 -28.28 8.27
CA MET A 159 -7.11 -29.62 7.73
C MET A 159 -7.90 -30.55 8.68
N LYS A 160 -9.05 -31.03 8.17
CA LYS A 160 -9.73 -32.20 8.74
C LYS A 160 -8.92 -33.45 8.47
#